data_5dbfaf1199e564db54c6eafdbf7f9b4c
#
_entry.id   5dbfaf1199e564db54c6eafdbf7f9b4c
#
_cell.length_a   1.000
_cell.length_b   1.000
_cell.length_c   1.000
_cell.angle_alpha   90.00
_cell.angle_beta   90.00
_cell.angle_gamma   90.00
#
_symmetry.space_group_name_H-M   'P 1'
#
loop_
_entity.id
_entity.type
_entity.pdbx_description
1 polymer ?
#
loop_
_entity_poly.entity_id
_entity_poly.type
_entity_poly.pdbx_seq_one_letter_code
_entity_poly.pdbx_strand_id
1 'polypeptide(L)'
;GDKILCDFCINDAYQGSAISALVRKLHVNVQTQAPLDKIVIYKNEKPYHILNGENYWEVNQSGHYKIRVEMGWGDQTLYRWNGKIKIEGGSLTDIDTCFRGRNVLSPTQREASKIEQINDIASQAEMISEKEMQFTCDTVGNQSTLHPCTSAVIVTVEGDLNTKVTVQMNEQIYQATIGELLQYGYTSHMKYYHSQAFKIHKAL
;
A
#
# COMPACT_ATOMS: atom_id res chain seq x y z
N GLY A 1 13.99 -13.30 7.96
CA GLY A 1 13.46 -12.03 8.44
C GLY A 1 14.48 -11.32 9.32
N ASP A 2 14.39 -10.01 9.38
CA ASP A 2 15.27 -9.20 10.21
C ASP A 2 15.02 -9.49 11.68
N LYS A 3 16.10 -9.44 12.45
CA LYS A 3 15.99 -9.46 13.91
C LYS A 3 15.59 -8.07 14.38
N ILE A 4 14.41 -7.96 14.96
CA ILE A 4 13.91 -6.74 15.56
C ILE A 4 13.92 -6.95 17.08
N LEU A 5 14.69 -6.14 17.79
CA LEU A 5 14.66 -6.07 19.25
C LEU A 5 13.80 -4.86 19.62
N CYS A 6 12.74 -5.09 20.35
CA CYS A 6 11.82 -4.05 20.81
C CYS A 6 11.75 -4.07 22.34
N ASP A 7 12.12 -2.95 22.94
CA ASP A 7 11.98 -2.70 24.35
C ASP A 7 10.90 -1.62 24.55
N PHE A 8 9.83 -1.98 25.24
CA PHE A 8 8.69 -1.10 25.48
C PHE A 8 8.29 -1.15 26.95
N CYS A 9 8.27 0.00 27.57
CA CYS A 9 7.78 0.11 28.94
C CYS A 9 6.95 1.38 29.16
N ILE A 10 6.15 1.38 30.22
CA ILE A 10 5.38 2.52 30.69
C ILE A 10 5.75 2.77 32.15
N ASN A 11 6.36 3.94 32.44
CA ASN A 11 6.86 4.26 33.80
C ASN A 11 7.71 3.12 34.39
N ASP A 12 8.68 2.62 33.63
CA ASP A 12 9.59 1.52 34.00
C ASP A 12 8.91 0.14 34.19
N ALA A 13 7.63 0.03 33.92
CA ALA A 13 6.91 -1.26 33.92
C ALA A 13 6.87 -1.84 32.51
N TYR A 14 7.39 -3.07 32.36
CA TYR A 14 7.46 -3.77 31.08
C TYR A 14 6.11 -4.35 30.66
N GLN A 15 6.04 -4.78 29.40
CA GLN A 15 4.87 -5.45 28.83
C GLN A 15 4.39 -6.60 29.70
N GLY A 16 3.07 -6.70 29.88
CA GLY A 16 2.43 -7.68 30.76
C GLY A 16 2.22 -7.20 32.20
N SER A 17 2.78 -6.06 32.60
CA SER A 17 2.56 -5.47 33.91
C SER A 17 1.25 -4.68 33.98
N ALA A 18 0.56 -4.76 35.10
CA ALA A 18 -0.56 -3.86 35.39
C ALA A 18 -0.05 -2.62 36.16
N ILE A 19 -0.35 -1.45 35.64
CA ILE A 19 0.04 -0.20 36.30
C ILE A 19 -1.17 0.72 36.49
N SER A 20 -1.14 1.48 37.60
CA SER A 20 -2.08 2.56 37.83
C SER A 20 -1.29 3.85 38.04
N ALA A 21 -1.41 4.79 37.07
CA ALA A 21 -0.70 6.05 37.11
C ALA A 21 -1.50 7.15 36.41
N LEU A 22 -1.47 8.37 36.99
CA LEU A 22 -2.08 9.55 36.39
C LEU A 22 -1.30 10.04 35.16
N VAL A 23 0.03 9.97 35.23
CA VAL A 23 0.93 10.32 34.12
C VAL A 23 1.61 9.05 33.65
N ARG A 24 1.57 8.83 32.34
CA ARG A 24 2.17 7.67 31.69
C ARG A 24 3.26 8.12 30.72
N LYS A 25 4.51 7.80 31.06
CA LYS A 25 5.66 8.00 30.19
C LYS A 25 5.89 6.71 29.42
N LEU A 26 5.78 6.78 28.10
CA LEU A 26 6.10 5.67 27.20
C LEU A 26 7.58 5.71 26.87
N HIS A 27 8.27 4.60 27.02
CA HIS A 27 9.63 4.40 26.54
C HIS A 27 9.63 3.30 25.52
N VAL A 28 10.17 3.60 24.33
CA VAL A 28 10.25 2.66 23.22
C VAL A 28 11.67 2.69 22.69
N ASN A 29 12.34 1.55 22.69
CA ASN A 29 13.64 1.37 22.06
C ASN A 29 13.55 0.21 21.06
N VAL A 30 13.89 0.47 19.81
CA VAL A 30 13.83 -0.52 18.74
C VAL A 30 15.18 -0.57 18.05
N GLN A 31 15.73 -1.77 17.97
CA GLN A 31 16.98 -2.04 17.25
C GLN A 31 16.70 -3.01 16.11
N THR A 32 17.14 -2.66 14.90
CA THR A 32 16.96 -3.44 13.69
C THR A 32 18.26 -3.51 12.90
N GLN A 33 18.42 -4.53 12.07
CA GLN A 33 19.53 -4.64 11.12
C GLN A 33 19.26 -3.85 9.83
N ALA A 34 18.00 -3.81 9.40
CA ALA A 34 17.57 -3.01 8.26
C ALA A 34 17.02 -1.65 8.73
N PRO A 35 16.95 -0.65 7.84
CA PRO A 35 16.30 0.63 8.14
C PRO A 35 14.87 0.44 8.64
N LEU A 36 14.53 1.09 9.74
CA LEU A 36 13.21 1.03 10.34
C LEU A 36 12.23 1.91 9.56
N ASP A 37 11.13 1.32 9.11
CA ASP A 37 10.07 2.04 8.43
C ASP A 37 9.30 2.95 9.39
N LYS A 38 8.70 2.34 10.39
CA LYS A 38 7.90 3.06 11.39
C LYS A 38 7.72 2.25 12.67
N ILE A 39 7.41 2.96 13.74
CA ILE A 39 6.92 2.39 15.00
C ILE A 39 5.49 2.87 15.20
N VAL A 40 4.55 1.96 15.38
CA VAL A 40 3.15 2.29 15.65
C VAL A 40 2.80 1.86 17.06
N ILE A 41 2.39 2.80 17.88
CA ILE A 41 1.88 2.55 19.23
C ILE A 41 0.36 2.46 19.16
N TYR A 42 -0.17 1.31 19.56
CA TYR A 42 -1.62 1.09 19.63
C TYR A 42 -2.14 1.28 21.05
N LYS A 43 -3.31 1.90 21.16
CA LYS A 43 -4.08 1.98 22.41
C LYS A 43 -5.51 1.56 22.14
N ASN A 44 -5.98 0.53 22.85
CA ASN A 44 -7.33 -0.03 22.65
C ASN A 44 -7.60 -0.35 21.17
N GLU A 45 -6.65 -1.07 20.55
CA GLU A 45 -6.70 -1.52 19.15
C GLU A 45 -6.67 -0.40 18.09
N LYS A 46 -6.52 0.83 18.50
CA LYS A 46 -6.41 1.98 17.59
C LYS A 46 -5.00 2.54 17.58
N PRO A 47 -4.46 2.95 16.42
CA PRO A 47 -3.21 3.69 16.37
C PRO A 47 -3.31 4.93 17.26
N TYR A 48 -2.37 5.06 18.20
CA TYR A 48 -2.31 6.17 19.14
C TYR A 48 -1.20 7.15 18.79
N HIS A 49 -0.05 6.61 18.41
CA HIS A 49 1.11 7.42 18.01
C HIS A 49 1.93 6.65 16.98
N ILE A 50 2.45 7.38 16.00
CA ILE A 50 3.28 6.83 14.93
C ILE A 50 4.58 7.60 14.91
N LEU A 51 5.68 6.88 15.02
CA LEU A 51 7.04 7.38 14.83
C LEU A 51 7.55 6.82 13.52
N ASN A 52 7.84 7.67 12.56
CA ASN A 52 8.50 7.25 11.33
C ASN A 52 10.02 7.23 11.56
N GLY A 53 10.70 6.25 10.99
CA GLY A 53 12.16 6.23 10.93
C GLY A 53 12.74 7.45 10.20
N GLU A 54 11.88 8.17 9.51
CA GLU A 54 12.12 9.34 8.70
C GLU A 54 11.81 10.67 9.41
N ASN A 55 11.80 10.72 10.73
CA ASN A 55 11.75 11.98 11.49
C ASN A 55 12.90 12.96 11.15
N TYR A 56 13.77 12.57 10.22
CA TYR A 56 14.87 13.36 9.67
C TYR A 56 14.55 14.00 8.32
N TRP A 57 13.37 13.71 7.74
CA TRP A 57 12.98 14.35 6.49
C TRP A 57 12.45 15.75 6.77
N GLU A 58 13.14 16.72 6.28
CA GLU A 58 12.62 18.08 6.25
C GLU A 58 11.36 18.09 5.36
N VAL A 59 10.29 18.69 5.86
CA VAL A 59 8.95 18.71 5.23
C VAL A 59 8.96 19.26 3.80
N ASN A 60 10.00 19.98 3.43
CA ASN A 60 10.16 20.56 2.09
C ASN A 60 11.26 19.90 1.24
N GLN A 61 11.80 18.78 1.69
CA GLN A 61 12.85 18.12 0.93
C GLN A 61 12.24 17.48 -0.32
N SER A 62 12.64 17.98 -1.49
CA SER A 62 12.32 17.35 -2.77
C SER A 62 13.08 16.04 -2.90
N GLY A 63 12.39 15.02 -3.39
CA GLY A 63 12.95 13.68 -3.56
C GLY A 63 12.14 12.82 -4.52
N HIS A 64 12.62 11.61 -4.75
CA HIS A 64 11.91 10.59 -5.53
C HIS A 64 11.21 9.62 -4.60
N TYR A 65 9.90 9.50 -4.76
CA TYR A 65 9.03 8.65 -3.95
C TYR A 65 8.38 7.59 -4.82
N LYS A 66 8.46 6.34 -4.39
CA LYS A 66 7.76 5.24 -5.07
C LYS A 66 6.45 4.94 -4.36
N ILE A 67 5.35 5.02 -5.11
CA ILE A 67 4.00 4.74 -4.62
C ILE A 67 3.46 3.55 -5.39
N ARG A 68 3.01 2.53 -4.64
CA ARG A 68 2.40 1.32 -5.18
C ARG A 68 0.89 1.39 -5.05
N VAL A 69 0.21 1.24 -6.16
CA VAL A 69 -1.24 1.02 -6.23
C VAL A 69 -1.45 -0.44 -6.56
N GLU A 70 -1.91 -1.21 -5.61
CA GLU A 70 -2.09 -2.64 -5.72
C GLU A 70 -3.57 -2.99 -5.63
N MET A 71 -4.06 -3.91 -6.48
CA MET A 71 -5.46 -4.25 -6.62
C MET A 71 -5.68 -5.76 -6.71
N GLY A 72 -6.84 -6.22 -6.26
CA GLY A 72 -7.19 -7.63 -6.16
C GLY A 72 -7.86 -7.95 -4.82
N TRP A 73 -7.48 -9.02 -4.15
CA TRP A 73 -7.97 -9.48 -2.84
C TRP A 73 -9.49 -9.61 -2.75
N GLY A 74 -10.11 -10.15 -3.62
CA GLY A 74 -11.54 -10.32 -3.52
C GLY A 74 -11.97 -11.76 -3.66
N ASP A 75 -13.27 -11.93 -3.87
CA ASP A 75 -13.86 -13.17 -4.27
C ASP A 75 -13.28 -13.66 -5.62
N GLN A 76 -13.71 -14.82 -6.09
CA GLN A 76 -13.17 -15.46 -7.29
C GLN A 76 -13.67 -14.85 -8.61
N THR A 77 -14.36 -13.73 -8.57
CA THR A 77 -14.85 -13.11 -9.78
C THR A 77 -13.75 -12.37 -10.53
N LEU A 78 -13.82 -12.43 -11.85
CA LEU A 78 -13.01 -11.59 -12.72
C LEU A 78 -13.43 -10.13 -12.48
N TYR A 79 -12.48 -9.27 -12.19
CA TYR A 79 -12.74 -7.86 -11.96
C TYR A 79 -11.80 -6.98 -12.79
N ARG A 80 -12.39 -6.04 -13.52
CA ARG A 80 -11.67 -5.06 -14.31
C ARG A 80 -11.40 -3.79 -13.52
N TRP A 81 -10.15 -3.40 -13.53
CA TRP A 81 -9.65 -2.18 -12.93
C TRP A 81 -9.31 -1.16 -14.01
N ASN A 82 -9.91 0.03 -13.91
CA ASN A 82 -9.53 1.19 -14.68
C ASN A 82 -9.02 2.23 -13.69
N GLY A 83 -7.72 2.49 -13.75
CA GLY A 83 -7.04 3.36 -12.82
C GLY A 83 -6.47 4.60 -13.49
N LYS A 84 -6.47 5.70 -12.76
CA LYS A 84 -5.86 6.96 -13.13
C LYS A 84 -5.14 7.55 -11.93
N ILE A 85 -3.91 8.00 -12.13
CA ILE A 85 -3.12 8.65 -11.09
C ILE A 85 -2.77 10.05 -11.57
N LYS A 86 -3.03 11.06 -10.73
CA LYS A 86 -2.69 12.47 -10.97
C LYS A 86 -1.81 12.98 -9.85
N ILE A 87 -0.83 13.83 -10.22
CA ILE A 87 0.12 14.44 -9.32
C ILE A 87 -0.02 15.97 -9.38
N GLU A 88 -0.13 16.60 -8.22
CA GLU A 88 -0.12 18.04 -8.05
C GLU A 88 1.02 18.45 -7.12
N GLY A 89 1.82 19.43 -7.50
CA GLY A 89 2.99 19.87 -6.73
C GLY A 89 4.26 19.05 -6.97
N GLY A 90 4.23 18.07 -7.87
CA GLY A 90 5.36 17.22 -8.25
C GLY A 90 5.21 16.71 -9.67
N SER A 91 5.98 15.72 -10.09
CA SER A 91 5.90 15.08 -11.43
C SER A 91 6.10 13.57 -11.36
N LEU A 92 5.46 12.87 -12.30
CA LEU A 92 5.70 11.44 -12.56
C LEU A 92 6.98 11.33 -13.38
N THR A 93 7.91 10.50 -12.93
CA THR A 93 9.19 10.28 -13.62
C THR A 93 9.30 8.87 -14.19
N ASP A 94 8.59 7.90 -13.59
CA ASP A 94 8.66 6.51 -14.04
C ASP A 94 7.42 5.73 -13.65
N ILE A 95 7.14 4.64 -14.40
CA ILE A 95 6.06 3.69 -14.15
C ILE A 95 6.59 2.27 -14.28
N ASP A 96 6.48 1.51 -13.19
CA ASP A 96 6.70 0.08 -13.18
C ASP A 96 5.36 -0.66 -13.09
N THR A 97 5.20 -1.74 -13.83
CA THR A 97 4.00 -2.57 -13.77
C THR A 97 4.30 -3.94 -13.18
N CYS A 98 3.49 -4.36 -12.24
CA CYS A 98 3.49 -5.69 -11.66
C CYS A 98 2.16 -6.39 -12.00
N PHE A 99 1.78 -6.37 -13.26
CA PHE A 99 0.59 -7.09 -13.71
C PHE A 99 0.90 -8.59 -13.71
N ARG A 100 0.19 -9.30 -12.86
CA ARG A 100 0.25 -10.74 -12.85
C ARG A 100 -0.65 -11.25 -13.97
N GLY A 101 -0.04 -11.85 -14.97
CA GLY A 101 -0.72 -12.64 -15.96
C GLY A 101 -1.29 -13.92 -15.34
N ARG A 102 -1.25 -15.01 -16.08
CA ARG A 102 -1.76 -16.30 -15.64
C ARG A 102 -1.28 -16.70 -14.25
N ASN A 103 -2.21 -17.21 -13.46
CA ASN A 103 -1.84 -17.88 -12.23
C ASN A 103 -1.16 -19.22 -12.58
N VAL A 104 0.16 -19.25 -12.46
CA VAL A 104 1.01 -20.41 -12.84
C VAL A 104 0.78 -21.61 -11.93
N LEU A 105 0.07 -21.44 -10.80
CA LEU A 105 -0.02 -22.45 -9.74
C LEU A 105 -1.29 -23.29 -9.75
N SER A 106 -2.14 -23.15 -10.77
CA SER A 106 -3.35 -23.93 -10.80
C SER A 106 -3.41 -24.90 -11.97
N PRO A 107 -3.30 -26.19 -11.70
CA PRO A 107 -3.34 -27.22 -12.72
C PRO A 107 -4.74 -27.71 -13.07
N THR A 108 -5.82 -27.09 -12.57
CA THR A 108 -7.17 -27.60 -12.78
C THR A 108 -7.81 -27.04 -14.05
N GLN A 109 -8.50 -27.91 -14.82
CA GLN A 109 -9.21 -27.53 -16.05
C GLN A 109 -10.24 -26.39 -15.84
N ARG A 110 -10.79 -26.25 -14.63
CA ARG A 110 -11.73 -25.19 -14.27
C ARG A 110 -11.12 -23.80 -14.26
N GLU A 111 -9.83 -23.72 -14.02
CA GLU A 111 -9.10 -22.48 -13.99
C GLU A 111 -8.46 -22.16 -15.33
N ALA A 112 -8.15 -23.19 -16.14
CA ALA A 112 -7.71 -22.99 -17.53
C ALA A 112 -8.75 -22.21 -18.34
N SER A 113 -10.04 -22.54 -18.22
CA SER A 113 -11.11 -21.83 -18.94
C SER A 113 -11.31 -20.37 -18.47
N LYS A 114 -11.04 -20.07 -17.21
CA LYS A 114 -11.03 -18.70 -16.71
C LYS A 114 -9.80 -17.91 -17.15
N ILE A 115 -8.68 -18.59 -17.29
CA ILE A 115 -7.41 -18.03 -17.76
C ILE A 115 -7.49 -17.66 -19.23
N GLU A 116 -8.17 -18.44 -20.06
CA GLU A 116 -8.40 -18.13 -21.46
C GLU A 116 -9.20 -16.82 -21.62
N GLN A 117 -10.20 -16.58 -20.77
CA GLN A 117 -10.96 -15.33 -20.76
C GLN A 117 -10.11 -14.10 -20.35
N ILE A 118 -9.06 -14.28 -19.53
CA ILE A 118 -8.17 -13.20 -19.11
C ILE A 118 -7.17 -12.83 -20.21
N ASN A 119 -6.83 -13.77 -21.10
CA ASN A 119 -5.85 -13.51 -22.16
C ASN A 119 -6.32 -12.52 -23.22
N ASP A 120 -7.62 -12.32 -23.36
CA ASP A 120 -8.19 -11.38 -24.33
C ASP A 120 -8.12 -9.92 -23.87
N ILE A 121 -7.66 -9.66 -22.63
CA ILE A 121 -7.60 -8.35 -22.05
C ILE A 121 -6.16 -7.98 -21.74
N ALA A 122 -5.57 -7.17 -22.57
CA ALA A 122 -4.23 -6.66 -22.35
C ALA A 122 -4.22 -5.70 -21.15
N SER A 123 -3.52 -6.10 -20.07
CA SER A 123 -3.17 -5.17 -19.02
C SER A 123 -2.17 -4.15 -19.57
N GLN A 124 -2.45 -2.88 -19.39
CA GLN A 124 -1.61 -1.81 -19.89
C GLN A 124 -1.56 -0.64 -18.93
N ALA A 125 -0.43 0.06 -18.93
CA ALA A 125 -0.24 1.30 -18.22
C ALA A 125 0.46 2.30 -19.14
N GLU A 126 0.03 3.54 -19.11
CA GLU A 126 0.50 4.59 -20.00
C GLU A 126 0.65 5.90 -19.23
N MET A 127 1.77 6.56 -19.44
CA MET A 127 2.00 7.92 -18.98
C MET A 127 1.37 8.89 -19.98
N ILE A 128 0.32 9.59 -19.57
CA ILE A 128 -0.39 10.57 -20.39
C ILE A 128 0.40 11.89 -20.43
N SER A 129 0.98 12.26 -19.27
CA SER A 129 1.82 13.43 -19.09
C SER A 129 2.68 13.27 -17.84
N GLU A 130 3.59 14.21 -17.60
CA GLU A 130 4.36 14.29 -16.37
C GLU A 130 3.48 14.45 -15.10
N LYS A 131 2.19 14.68 -15.25
CA LYS A 131 1.24 14.86 -14.13
C LYS A 131 0.18 13.78 -14.06
N GLU A 132 0.08 12.95 -15.08
CA GLU A 132 -1.04 12.01 -15.19
C GLU A 132 -0.62 10.72 -15.89
N MET A 133 -1.05 9.60 -15.32
CA MET A 133 -1.00 8.29 -15.94
C MET A 133 -2.34 7.58 -15.85
N GLN A 134 -2.55 6.61 -16.72
CA GLN A 134 -3.70 5.71 -16.69
C GLN A 134 -3.26 4.25 -16.85
N PHE A 135 -4.08 3.34 -16.34
CA PHE A 135 -3.88 1.92 -16.52
C PHE A 135 -5.19 1.15 -16.55
N THR A 136 -5.13 0.00 -17.18
CA THR A 136 -6.23 -0.99 -17.15
C THR A 136 -5.63 -2.35 -16.88
N CYS A 137 -6.20 -3.11 -15.97
CA CYS A 137 -5.84 -4.50 -15.73
C CYS A 137 -7.03 -5.29 -15.19
N ASP A 138 -6.91 -6.61 -15.28
CA ASP A 138 -7.87 -7.53 -14.71
C ASP A 138 -7.25 -8.34 -13.58
N THR A 139 -8.05 -8.60 -12.55
CA THR A 139 -7.69 -9.52 -11.48
C THR A 139 -8.74 -10.59 -11.32
N VAL A 140 -8.33 -11.78 -10.98
CA VAL A 140 -9.21 -12.88 -10.60
C VAL A 140 -8.91 -13.23 -9.16
N GLY A 141 -9.91 -13.24 -8.31
CA GLY A 141 -9.76 -13.65 -6.93
C GLY A 141 -9.23 -15.08 -6.81
N ASN A 142 -8.37 -15.31 -5.84
CA ASN A 142 -7.85 -16.63 -5.52
C ASN A 142 -8.51 -17.16 -4.25
N GLN A 143 -8.81 -18.44 -4.20
CA GLN A 143 -9.32 -19.11 -2.99
C GLN A 143 -8.27 -19.15 -1.87
N SER A 144 -6.98 -19.05 -2.20
CA SER A 144 -5.92 -19.04 -1.22
C SER A 144 -5.69 -17.63 -0.67
N THR A 145 -5.97 -17.45 0.62
CA THR A 145 -5.63 -16.22 1.35
C THR A 145 -4.12 -16.04 1.54
N LEU A 146 -3.33 -17.11 1.36
CA LEU A 146 -1.88 -17.08 1.50
C LEU A 146 -1.17 -16.40 0.31
N HIS A 147 -1.76 -16.50 -0.89
CA HIS A 147 -1.19 -15.93 -2.10
C HIS A 147 -2.28 -15.26 -2.95
N PRO A 148 -2.74 -14.08 -2.55
CA PRO A 148 -3.75 -13.37 -3.32
C PRO A 148 -3.22 -13.04 -4.72
N CYS A 149 -4.05 -13.25 -5.73
CA CYS A 149 -3.76 -12.83 -7.10
C CYS A 149 -3.98 -11.32 -7.19
N THR A 150 -2.93 -10.55 -6.95
CA THR A 150 -2.96 -9.10 -7.07
C THR A 150 -2.15 -8.61 -8.26
N SER A 151 -2.57 -7.53 -8.85
CA SER A 151 -1.82 -6.73 -9.82
C SER A 151 -1.44 -5.41 -9.20
N ALA A 152 -0.38 -4.79 -9.68
CA ALA A 152 0.02 -3.48 -9.16
C ALA A 152 0.63 -2.60 -10.25
N VAL A 153 0.53 -1.30 -10.02
CA VAL A 153 1.28 -0.26 -10.70
C VAL A 153 2.10 0.48 -9.65
N ILE A 154 3.37 0.72 -9.94
CA ILE A 154 4.27 1.50 -9.10
C ILE A 154 4.62 2.75 -9.89
N VAL A 155 4.39 3.91 -9.30
CA VAL A 155 4.77 5.20 -9.88
C VAL A 155 5.91 5.81 -9.08
N THR A 156 6.89 6.35 -9.81
CA THR A 156 7.93 7.19 -9.21
C THR A 156 7.52 8.65 -9.37
N VAL A 157 7.42 9.34 -8.24
CA VAL A 157 7.02 10.74 -8.16
C VAL A 157 8.20 11.57 -7.67
N GLU A 158 8.60 12.57 -8.43
CA GLU A 158 9.49 13.62 -7.97
C GLU A 158 8.66 14.74 -7.34
N GLY A 159 8.92 15.08 -6.09
CA GLY A 159 8.17 16.05 -5.34
C GLY A 159 8.62 16.16 -3.88
N ASP A 160 7.77 16.71 -3.05
CA ASP A 160 7.96 16.78 -1.59
C ASP A 160 6.83 16.09 -0.83
N LEU A 161 6.87 16.11 0.50
CA LEU A 161 5.86 15.48 1.34
C LEU A 161 4.46 16.10 1.19
N ASN A 162 4.34 17.32 0.68
CA ASN A 162 3.07 18.01 0.44
C ASN A 162 2.52 17.75 -0.97
N THR A 163 3.32 17.11 -1.84
CA THR A 163 2.88 16.72 -3.18
C THR A 163 1.64 15.84 -3.08
N LYS A 164 0.57 16.25 -3.76
CA LYS A 164 -0.71 15.54 -3.73
C LYS A 164 -0.76 14.46 -4.80
N VAL A 165 -1.23 13.30 -4.38
CA VAL A 165 -1.47 12.14 -5.23
C VAL A 165 -2.96 11.86 -5.22
N THR A 166 -3.57 11.92 -6.38
CA THR A 166 -4.98 11.54 -6.58
C THR A 166 -5.02 10.23 -7.34
N VAL A 167 -5.62 9.21 -6.76
CA VAL A 167 -5.84 7.90 -7.39
C VAL A 167 -7.33 7.74 -7.62
N GLN A 168 -7.72 7.65 -8.88
CA GLN A 168 -9.04 7.21 -9.27
C GLN A 168 -8.99 5.73 -9.61
N MET A 169 -9.86 4.93 -9.01
CA MET A 169 -9.95 3.50 -9.23
C MET A 169 -11.41 3.16 -9.54
N ASN A 170 -11.71 2.90 -10.80
CA ASN A 170 -13.08 2.82 -11.30
C ASN A 170 -13.89 4.07 -10.90
N GLU A 171 -14.91 3.93 -10.07
CA GLU A 171 -15.77 5.04 -9.61
C GLU A 171 -15.28 5.68 -8.30
N GLN A 172 -14.24 5.12 -7.67
CA GLN A 172 -13.71 5.64 -6.40
C GLN A 172 -12.54 6.59 -6.65
N ILE A 173 -12.51 7.66 -5.90
CA ILE A 173 -11.43 8.65 -5.93
C ILE A 173 -10.86 8.77 -4.52
N TYR A 174 -9.55 8.65 -4.43
CA TYR A 174 -8.79 8.87 -3.22
C TYR A 174 -7.72 9.92 -3.46
N GLN A 175 -7.54 10.82 -2.51
CA GLN A 175 -6.53 11.86 -2.55
C GLN A 175 -5.78 11.93 -1.22
N ALA A 176 -4.46 11.96 -1.29
CA ALA A 176 -3.59 12.15 -0.13
C ALA A 176 -2.31 12.86 -0.55
N THR A 177 -1.58 13.39 0.42
CA THR A 177 -0.20 13.84 0.21
C THR A 177 0.76 12.64 0.24
N ILE A 178 1.95 12.82 -0.34
CA ILE A 178 3.02 11.80 -0.21
C ILE A 178 3.30 11.53 1.27
N GLY A 179 3.38 12.56 2.10
CA GLY A 179 3.60 12.40 3.54
C GLY A 179 2.57 11.49 4.22
N GLU A 180 1.29 11.65 3.89
CA GLU A 180 0.22 10.78 4.41
C GLU A 180 0.35 9.35 3.90
N LEU A 181 0.64 9.14 2.62
CA LEU A 181 0.81 7.80 2.05
C LEU A 181 2.02 7.05 2.63
N LEU A 182 3.09 7.76 2.95
CA LEU A 182 4.26 7.18 3.60
C LEU A 182 3.95 6.73 5.03
N GLN A 183 3.03 7.41 5.72
CA GLN A 183 2.67 7.11 7.10
C GLN A 183 1.63 5.98 7.21
N TYR A 184 0.56 6.05 6.45
CA TYR A 184 -0.63 5.25 6.74
C TYR A 184 -0.97 4.24 5.67
N GLY A 185 -0.66 4.51 4.39
CA GLY A 185 -1.25 3.77 3.29
C GLY A 185 -2.77 3.88 3.29
N TYR A 186 -3.40 3.31 2.30
CA TYR A 186 -4.85 3.34 2.15
C TYR A 186 -5.36 1.99 1.63
N THR A 187 -6.51 1.55 2.10
CA THR A 187 -7.19 0.35 1.59
C THR A 187 -8.68 0.66 1.42
N SER A 188 -9.22 0.34 0.27
CA SER A 188 -10.66 0.45 -0.01
C SER A 188 -11.19 -0.82 -0.64
N HIS A 189 -12.40 -1.20 -0.23
CA HIS A 189 -13.16 -2.29 -0.83
C HIS A 189 -14.18 -1.72 -1.82
N MET A 190 -14.36 -2.38 -2.97
CA MET A 190 -15.20 -1.84 -4.04
C MET A 190 -16.69 -1.86 -3.72
N LYS A 191 -17.16 -2.84 -2.91
CA LYS A 191 -18.57 -2.97 -2.53
C LYS A 191 -18.72 -3.28 -1.04
N TYR A 192 -18.24 -4.43 -0.58
CA TYR A 192 -18.35 -4.92 0.79
C TYR A 192 -17.00 -5.53 1.22
N TYR A 193 -16.86 -5.85 2.47
CA TYR A 193 -15.57 -6.25 3.07
C TYR A 193 -14.85 -7.40 2.35
N HIS A 194 -15.56 -8.36 1.78
CA HIS A 194 -14.98 -9.47 1.02
C HIS A 194 -14.94 -9.23 -0.50
N SER A 195 -15.35 -8.05 -0.96
CA SER A 195 -15.26 -7.71 -2.39
C SER A 195 -13.83 -7.39 -2.78
N GLN A 196 -13.60 -7.27 -4.09
CA GLN A 196 -12.32 -6.78 -4.61
C GLN A 196 -11.91 -5.47 -3.94
N ALA A 197 -10.64 -5.32 -3.67
CA ALA A 197 -10.08 -4.17 -2.98
C ALA A 197 -8.84 -3.63 -3.68
N PHE A 198 -8.52 -2.38 -3.44
CA PHE A 198 -7.22 -1.81 -3.80
C PHE A 198 -6.53 -1.18 -2.60
N LYS A 199 -5.22 -1.12 -2.66
CA LYS A 199 -4.35 -0.50 -1.64
C LYS A 199 -3.42 0.50 -2.30
N ILE A 200 -3.16 1.59 -1.60
CA ILE A 200 -2.18 2.59 -1.98
C ILE A 200 -1.18 2.69 -0.82
N HIS A 201 0.07 2.48 -1.09
CA HIS A 201 1.11 2.54 -0.08
C HIS A 201 2.48 2.85 -0.71
N LYS A 202 3.47 3.18 0.12
CA LYS A 202 4.83 3.34 -0.37
C LYS A 202 5.34 2.02 -0.95
N ALA A 203 6.12 2.08 -2.01
CA ALA A 203 6.91 0.97 -2.51
C ALA A 203 8.31 1.04 -1.90
N LEU A 204 8.82 -0.12 -1.50
CA LEU A 204 10.19 -0.30 -1.01
C LEU A 204 11.14 -0.53 -2.17
#